data_c4aba40d59bd4952aa463e5a639ce2fe
#
_entry.id   c4aba40d59bd4952aa463e5a639ce2fe
#
_cell.length_a   1.000
_cell.length_b   1.000
_cell.length_c   1.000
_cell.angle_alpha   90.00
_cell.angle_beta   90.00
_cell.angle_gamma   90.00
#
_symmetry.space_group_name_H-M   'P 1'
#
loop_
_entity.id
_entity.type
_entity.pdbx_description
1 polymer ?
#
loop_
_entity_poly.entity_id
_entity_poly.type
_entity_poly.pdbx_seq_one_letter_code
_entity_poly.pdbx_strand_id
1 'polypeptide(L)'
;MTNLELEKTANEIRKSIVTAVHSAKSGHPGGSLSSADIFTYLYFEEMNIDPKNPKMEDRDRFVLSKGHVAPGLYSTLAERGYFPKEDLVTLRHTGSYLQGHPDMKHIPGVDMTSGSLGQGISAAVGMALGAKLQNKAFRVYTLLGDGEIQEGQVWEAAMFAGAKHLDNLVVIVDNNGLQIDGNVADVNSPYPIDKKFEAFNFHVINVADGNDFDQLKAAFDEARTVTGMPTAIITKTVKGKGVSFMENQVGWHGKAPNDEEYAIAMAELEKAGEALCQK
;
A
#
# COMPACT_ATOMS: atom_id res chain seq x y z
N MET A 1 -17.79 -6.38 -0.08
CA MET A 1 -17.91 -6.44 -1.57
C MET A 1 -17.65 -7.86 -2.07
N THR A 2 -18.16 -8.23 -3.25
CA THR A 2 -17.73 -9.46 -3.92
C THR A 2 -16.32 -9.30 -4.49
N ASN A 3 -15.60 -10.41 -4.76
CA ASN A 3 -14.29 -10.35 -5.41
C ASN A 3 -14.34 -9.61 -6.74
N LEU A 4 -15.40 -9.82 -7.54
CA LEU A 4 -15.59 -9.13 -8.81
C LEU A 4 -15.72 -7.60 -8.64
N GLU A 5 -16.39 -7.13 -7.59
CA GLU A 5 -16.48 -5.69 -7.28
C GLU A 5 -15.12 -5.15 -6.85
N LEU A 6 -14.35 -5.92 -6.07
CA LEU A 6 -12.99 -5.54 -5.68
C LEU A 6 -12.04 -5.51 -6.89
N GLU A 7 -12.10 -6.52 -7.80
CA GLU A 7 -11.33 -6.54 -9.04
C GLU A 7 -11.63 -5.30 -9.92
N LYS A 8 -12.91 -4.93 -10.05
CA LYS A 8 -13.33 -3.71 -10.78
C LYS A 8 -12.79 -2.45 -10.13
N THR A 9 -12.91 -2.34 -8.81
CA THR A 9 -12.40 -1.19 -8.04
C THR A 9 -10.88 -1.06 -8.17
N ALA A 10 -10.14 -2.17 -8.03
CA ALA A 10 -8.70 -2.18 -8.20
C ALA A 10 -8.27 -1.76 -9.62
N ASN A 11 -9.05 -2.15 -10.64
CA ASN A 11 -8.79 -1.72 -12.00
C ASN A 11 -9.01 -0.21 -12.19
N GLU A 12 -10.06 0.37 -11.60
CA GLU A 12 -10.27 1.84 -11.61
C GLU A 12 -9.17 2.58 -10.85
N ILE A 13 -8.70 2.05 -9.72
CA ILE A 13 -7.55 2.58 -9.00
C ILE A 13 -6.29 2.56 -9.89
N ARG A 14 -6.03 1.49 -10.64
CA ARG A 14 -4.91 1.41 -11.58
C ARG A 14 -4.99 2.47 -12.68
N LYS A 15 -6.17 2.68 -13.28
CA LYS A 15 -6.39 3.77 -14.25
C LYS A 15 -6.07 5.14 -13.66
N SER A 16 -6.52 5.37 -12.43
CA SER A 16 -6.27 6.60 -11.69
C SER A 16 -4.79 6.81 -11.40
N ILE A 17 -4.05 5.76 -11.02
CA ILE A 17 -2.59 5.78 -10.80
C ILE A 17 -1.86 6.22 -12.07
N VAL A 18 -2.17 5.56 -13.20
CA VAL A 18 -1.52 5.85 -14.49
C VAL A 18 -1.83 7.28 -14.92
N THR A 19 -3.08 7.73 -14.78
CA THR A 19 -3.52 9.10 -15.11
C THR A 19 -2.79 10.14 -14.25
N ALA A 20 -2.74 9.96 -12.93
CA ALA A 20 -2.09 10.90 -12.02
C ALA A 20 -0.58 11.04 -12.31
N VAL A 21 0.12 9.91 -12.49
CA VAL A 21 1.56 9.89 -12.77
C VAL A 21 1.87 10.47 -14.15
N HIS A 22 1.04 10.18 -15.16
CA HIS A 22 1.17 10.76 -16.50
C HIS A 22 0.99 12.27 -16.46
N SER A 23 -0.06 12.78 -15.82
CA SER A 23 -0.31 14.23 -15.69
C SER A 23 0.84 14.95 -14.99
N ALA A 24 1.36 14.36 -13.92
CA ALA A 24 2.48 14.91 -13.15
C ALA A 24 3.81 14.88 -13.90
N LYS A 25 3.95 14.11 -14.99
CA LYS A 25 5.22 13.80 -15.67
C LYS A 25 6.29 13.28 -14.69
N SER A 26 5.87 12.77 -13.54
CA SER A 26 6.72 12.33 -12.43
C SER A 26 5.93 11.43 -11.48
N GLY A 27 6.56 10.44 -10.89
CA GLY A 27 5.93 9.58 -9.88
C GLY A 27 6.41 8.13 -9.96
N HIS A 28 5.81 7.28 -9.15
CA HIS A 28 6.23 5.89 -8.96
C HIS A 28 5.09 4.93 -9.35
N PRO A 29 4.89 4.66 -10.65
CA PRO A 29 3.77 3.80 -11.09
C PRO A 29 3.97 2.34 -10.68
N GLY A 30 5.18 1.78 -10.82
CA GLY A 30 5.41 0.36 -10.62
C GLY A 30 4.99 -0.14 -9.22
N GLY A 31 5.45 0.53 -8.16
CA GLY A 31 5.09 0.18 -6.79
C GLY A 31 3.65 0.57 -6.41
N SER A 32 3.08 1.58 -7.06
CA SER A 32 1.67 1.95 -6.89
C SER A 32 0.75 0.88 -7.48
N LEU A 33 1.06 0.38 -8.68
CA LEU A 33 0.31 -0.65 -9.37
C LEU A 33 0.42 -2.03 -8.67
N SER A 34 1.61 -2.39 -8.12
CA SER A 34 1.76 -3.65 -7.35
C SER A 34 0.89 -3.68 -6.10
N SER A 35 0.66 -2.52 -5.50
CA SER A 35 -0.07 -2.38 -4.24
C SER A 35 -1.57 -2.11 -4.41
N ALA A 36 -2.07 -1.99 -5.64
CA ALA A 36 -3.46 -1.58 -5.90
C ALA A 36 -4.50 -2.52 -5.27
N ASP A 37 -4.29 -3.84 -5.33
CA ASP A 37 -5.20 -4.83 -4.74
C ASP A 37 -5.14 -4.79 -3.20
N ILE A 38 -3.95 -4.62 -2.63
CA ILE A 38 -3.76 -4.48 -1.18
C ILE A 38 -4.49 -3.22 -0.69
N PHE A 39 -4.31 -2.07 -1.36
CA PHE A 39 -5.04 -0.85 -1.04
C PHE A 39 -6.56 -1.03 -1.17
N THR A 40 -6.99 -1.68 -2.26
CA THR A 40 -8.41 -1.93 -2.48
C THR A 40 -8.99 -2.75 -1.33
N TYR A 41 -8.36 -3.86 -0.97
CA TYR A 41 -8.85 -4.70 0.12
C TYR A 41 -8.89 -3.93 1.45
N LEU A 42 -7.82 -3.22 1.80
CA LEU A 42 -7.75 -2.45 3.03
C LEU A 42 -8.87 -1.40 3.13
N TYR A 43 -9.07 -0.58 2.10
CA TYR A 43 -9.97 0.56 2.17
C TYR A 43 -11.44 0.24 1.90
N PHE A 44 -11.72 -0.91 1.25
CA PHE A 44 -13.09 -1.26 0.87
C PHE A 44 -13.67 -2.43 1.67
N GLU A 45 -12.82 -3.26 2.32
CA GLU A 45 -13.26 -4.42 3.10
C GLU A 45 -12.71 -4.46 4.53
N GLU A 46 -11.42 -4.21 4.73
CA GLU A 46 -10.76 -4.52 6.00
C GLU A 46 -10.94 -3.43 7.05
N MET A 47 -10.64 -2.18 6.72
CA MET A 47 -10.54 -1.10 7.70
C MET A 47 -11.89 -0.52 8.08
N ASN A 48 -12.08 -0.28 9.38
CA ASN A 48 -13.17 0.53 9.90
C ASN A 48 -12.89 2.02 9.67
N ILE A 49 -13.37 2.55 8.56
CA ILE A 49 -13.18 3.94 8.12
C ILE A 49 -14.46 4.54 7.54
N ASP A 50 -14.61 5.85 7.67
CA ASP A 50 -15.68 6.61 7.02
C ASP A 50 -15.10 7.82 6.26
N PRO A 51 -15.13 7.84 4.92
CA PRO A 51 -14.63 8.97 4.14
C PRO A 51 -15.38 10.28 4.39
N LYS A 52 -16.64 10.20 4.85
CA LYS A 52 -17.44 11.39 5.24
C LYS A 52 -17.06 11.92 6.62
N ASN A 53 -16.39 11.11 7.43
CA ASN A 53 -15.85 11.49 8.73
C ASN A 53 -14.37 11.05 8.86
N PRO A 54 -13.45 11.64 8.09
CA PRO A 54 -12.05 11.23 8.05
C PRO A 54 -11.31 11.46 9.37
N LYS A 55 -11.93 12.19 10.30
CA LYS A 55 -11.41 12.44 11.66
C LYS A 55 -12.09 11.58 12.74
N MET A 56 -12.87 10.58 12.37
CA MET A 56 -13.47 9.64 13.32
C MET A 56 -12.39 9.09 14.27
N GLU A 57 -12.62 9.25 15.57
CA GLU A 57 -11.59 8.98 16.59
C GLU A 57 -11.23 7.49 16.67
N ASP A 58 -12.22 6.62 16.58
CA ASP A 58 -12.07 5.17 16.75
C ASP A 58 -11.91 4.41 15.41
N ARG A 59 -11.63 5.14 14.30
CA ARG A 59 -11.33 4.50 13.02
C ARG A 59 -9.97 3.81 13.05
N ASP A 60 -9.78 2.82 12.20
CA ASP A 60 -8.47 2.24 11.94
C ASP A 60 -7.51 3.27 11.33
N ARG A 61 -6.23 3.01 11.41
CA ARG A 61 -5.14 3.86 10.87
C ARG A 61 -4.35 3.13 9.83
N PHE A 62 -3.96 3.85 8.78
CA PHE A 62 -3.07 3.34 7.75
C PHE A 62 -1.85 4.24 7.56
N VAL A 63 -0.66 3.64 7.65
CA VAL A 63 0.60 4.33 7.38
C VAL A 63 1.25 3.75 6.14
N LEU A 64 1.35 4.56 5.09
CA LEU A 64 2.11 4.20 3.89
C LEU A 64 3.61 4.41 4.15
N SER A 65 4.31 3.38 4.62
CA SER A 65 5.74 3.48 4.96
C SER A 65 6.60 3.73 3.72
N LYS A 66 6.37 2.98 2.62
CA LYS A 66 6.95 3.27 1.30
C LYS A 66 6.26 4.46 0.62
N GLY A 67 6.44 5.66 1.20
CA GLY A 67 5.69 6.86 0.85
C GLY A 67 5.75 7.28 -0.62
N HIS A 68 6.74 6.81 -1.38
CA HIS A 68 6.87 7.09 -2.81
C HIS A 68 5.71 6.52 -3.65
N VAL A 69 5.00 5.50 -3.17
CA VAL A 69 3.79 4.99 -3.86
C VAL A 69 2.52 5.78 -3.50
N ALA A 70 2.68 7.04 -3.11
CA ALA A 70 1.58 7.99 -2.90
C ALA A 70 0.53 8.01 -4.02
N PRO A 71 0.87 7.89 -5.33
CA PRO A 71 -0.13 7.79 -6.38
C PRO A 71 -1.14 6.66 -6.17
N GLY A 72 -0.69 5.51 -5.66
CA GLY A 72 -1.57 4.38 -5.31
C GLY A 72 -2.51 4.73 -4.16
N LEU A 73 -1.97 5.27 -3.07
CA LEU A 73 -2.78 5.70 -1.93
C LEU A 73 -3.79 6.78 -2.31
N TYR A 74 -3.38 7.82 -3.04
CA TYR A 74 -4.28 8.92 -3.44
C TYR A 74 -5.40 8.45 -4.37
N SER A 75 -5.08 7.58 -5.34
CA SER A 75 -6.08 6.98 -6.21
C SER A 75 -7.11 6.18 -5.42
N THR A 76 -6.67 5.45 -4.40
CA THR A 76 -7.54 4.69 -3.49
C THR A 76 -8.41 5.62 -2.63
N LEU A 77 -7.83 6.67 -2.06
CA LEU A 77 -8.57 7.65 -1.25
C LEU A 77 -9.62 8.39 -2.08
N ALA A 78 -9.29 8.79 -3.31
CA ALA A 78 -10.23 9.42 -4.23
C ALA A 78 -11.37 8.47 -4.60
N GLU A 79 -11.07 7.20 -4.97
CA GLU A 79 -12.07 6.18 -5.30
C GLU A 79 -12.97 5.86 -4.10
N ARG A 80 -12.42 5.90 -2.88
CA ARG A 80 -13.16 5.72 -1.62
C ARG A 80 -14.02 6.93 -1.26
N GLY A 81 -13.78 8.11 -1.87
CA GLY A 81 -14.58 9.32 -1.70
C GLY A 81 -14.07 10.29 -0.63
N TYR A 82 -12.77 10.26 -0.31
CA TYR A 82 -12.16 11.26 0.60
C TYR A 82 -12.00 12.64 -0.05
N PHE A 83 -11.80 12.67 -1.37
CA PHE A 83 -11.70 13.90 -2.17
C PHE A 83 -12.07 13.60 -3.64
N PRO A 84 -12.32 14.63 -4.48
CA PRO A 84 -12.71 14.46 -5.88
C PRO A 84 -11.65 13.73 -6.70
N LYS A 85 -12.07 12.76 -7.52
CA LYS A 85 -11.19 11.99 -8.41
C LYS A 85 -10.47 12.87 -9.43
N GLU A 86 -11.11 13.95 -9.82
CA GLU A 86 -10.60 14.97 -10.75
C GLU A 86 -9.33 15.65 -10.22
N ASP A 87 -9.13 15.70 -8.91
CA ASP A 87 -7.95 16.33 -8.32
C ASP A 87 -6.67 15.53 -8.57
N LEU A 88 -6.78 14.23 -8.89
CA LEU A 88 -5.63 13.36 -9.14
C LEU A 88 -4.70 13.87 -10.26
N VAL A 89 -5.24 14.56 -11.25
CA VAL A 89 -4.43 15.16 -12.34
C VAL A 89 -3.56 16.33 -11.86
N THR A 90 -3.77 16.81 -10.63
CA THR A 90 -2.96 17.87 -10.02
C THR A 90 -1.77 17.35 -9.21
N LEU A 91 -1.57 16.02 -9.18
CA LEU A 91 -0.46 15.39 -8.47
C LEU A 91 0.87 16.12 -8.74
N ARG A 92 1.58 16.52 -7.68
CA ARG A 92 2.89 17.22 -7.75
C ARG A 92 2.89 18.56 -8.48
N HIS A 93 1.74 19.08 -8.92
CA HIS A 93 1.68 20.43 -9.50
C HIS A 93 1.85 21.48 -8.40
N THR A 94 2.44 22.63 -8.78
CA THR A 94 2.58 23.75 -7.85
C THR A 94 1.22 24.20 -7.34
N GLY A 95 1.08 24.30 -6.03
CA GLY A 95 -0.17 24.68 -5.36
C GLY A 95 -1.16 23.55 -5.12
N SER A 96 -0.92 22.33 -5.65
CA SER A 96 -1.72 21.16 -5.33
C SER A 96 -1.47 20.68 -3.91
N TYR A 97 -2.50 20.17 -3.23
CA TYR A 97 -2.34 19.49 -1.95
C TYR A 97 -1.85 18.03 -2.12
N LEU A 98 -1.97 17.45 -3.33
CA LEU A 98 -1.49 16.10 -3.65
C LEU A 98 0.02 16.12 -3.90
N GLN A 99 0.77 16.06 -2.80
CA GLN A 99 2.23 16.09 -2.80
C GLN A 99 2.83 14.78 -3.31
N GLY A 100 4.13 14.79 -3.66
CA GLY A 100 4.84 13.61 -4.15
C GLY A 100 4.97 12.46 -3.14
N HIS A 101 4.79 12.76 -1.86
CA HIS A 101 4.70 11.82 -0.75
C HIS A 101 3.51 12.19 0.13
N PRO A 102 2.93 11.25 0.92
CA PRO A 102 1.78 11.52 1.77
C PRO A 102 2.01 12.68 2.74
N ASP A 103 1.05 13.57 2.83
CA ASP A 103 1.04 14.70 3.78
C ASP A 103 -0.25 14.67 4.61
N MET A 104 -0.13 14.29 5.89
CA MET A 104 -1.26 14.17 6.82
C MET A 104 -1.93 15.50 7.16
N LYS A 105 -1.27 16.63 6.90
CA LYS A 105 -1.82 17.96 7.23
C LYS A 105 -2.81 18.45 6.17
N HIS A 106 -2.61 18.07 4.93
CA HIS A 106 -3.35 18.63 3.81
C HIS A 106 -4.22 17.63 3.05
N ILE A 107 -3.93 16.31 3.15
CA ILE A 107 -4.62 15.31 2.36
C ILE A 107 -5.62 14.53 3.24
N PRO A 108 -6.94 14.64 2.98
CA PRO A 108 -7.94 13.87 3.72
C PRO A 108 -7.70 12.37 3.62
N GLY A 109 -7.77 11.66 4.76
CA GLY A 109 -7.58 10.21 4.81
C GLY A 109 -6.12 9.76 4.94
N VAL A 110 -5.14 10.67 4.89
CA VAL A 110 -3.73 10.36 5.17
C VAL A 110 -3.46 10.49 6.66
N ASP A 111 -3.02 9.40 7.29
CA ASP A 111 -2.78 9.32 8.73
C ASP A 111 -1.38 9.76 9.15
N MET A 112 -0.40 9.63 8.27
CA MET A 112 1.00 9.97 8.56
C MET A 112 1.71 10.52 7.34
N THR A 113 2.42 11.63 7.52
CA THR A 113 3.39 12.12 6.53
C THR A 113 4.55 11.14 6.47
N SER A 114 4.85 10.64 5.27
CA SER A 114 5.93 9.66 5.04
C SER A 114 6.75 10.04 3.79
N GLY A 115 7.81 9.28 3.50
CA GLY A 115 8.68 9.52 2.34
C GLY A 115 10.11 9.03 2.57
N SER A 116 10.65 9.20 3.78
CA SER A 116 11.90 8.57 4.19
C SER A 116 11.63 7.10 4.49
N LEU A 117 12.22 6.20 3.69
CA LEU A 117 12.01 4.76 3.83
C LEU A 117 12.39 4.26 5.23
N GLY A 118 11.65 3.28 5.72
CA GLY A 118 11.83 2.69 7.05
C GLY A 118 11.25 3.50 8.22
N GLN A 119 10.84 4.77 8.03
CA GLN A 119 10.33 5.61 9.12
C GLN A 119 8.84 5.39 9.41
N GLY A 120 8.06 5.06 8.39
CA GLY A 120 6.60 4.92 8.54
C GLY A 120 6.19 3.83 9.51
N ILE A 121 6.88 2.70 9.51
CA ILE A 121 6.61 1.60 10.45
C ILE A 121 6.78 2.04 11.92
N SER A 122 7.76 2.89 12.23
CA SER A 122 7.96 3.40 13.60
C SER A 122 6.78 4.27 14.04
N ALA A 123 6.24 5.10 13.14
CA ALA A 123 5.03 5.87 13.42
C ALA A 123 3.82 4.96 13.64
N ALA A 124 3.65 3.91 12.82
CA ALA A 124 2.59 2.92 12.99
C ALA A 124 2.68 2.19 14.33
N VAL A 125 3.89 1.80 14.74
CA VAL A 125 4.16 1.21 16.07
C VAL A 125 3.76 2.16 17.20
N GLY A 126 4.11 3.45 17.07
CA GLY A 126 3.70 4.47 18.02
C GLY A 126 2.18 4.64 18.12
N MET A 127 1.46 4.63 16.98
CA MET A 127 0.00 4.69 16.93
C MET A 127 -0.63 3.44 17.58
N ALA A 128 -0.11 2.24 17.30
CA ALA A 128 -0.61 1.00 17.87
C ALA A 128 -0.43 0.94 19.39
N LEU A 129 0.75 1.37 19.88
CA LEU A 129 1.00 1.50 21.32
C LEU A 129 0.07 2.54 21.96
N GLY A 130 -0.08 3.70 21.31
CA GLY A 130 -0.97 4.77 21.78
C GLY A 130 -2.42 4.32 21.91
N ALA A 131 -2.91 3.51 20.96
CA ALA A 131 -4.25 2.90 21.03
C ALA A 131 -4.39 2.01 22.28
N LYS A 132 -3.42 1.12 22.52
CA LYS A 132 -3.43 0.23 23.71
C LYS A 132 -3.39 1.01 25.02
N LEU A 133 -2.55 2.04 25.12
CA LEU A 133 -2.44 2.89 26.32
C LEU A 133 -3.74 3.67 26.60
N GLN A 134 -4.50 3.99 25.57
CA GLN A 134 -5.79 4.69 25.69
C GLN A 134 -6.99 3.73 25.75
N ASN A 135 -6.78 2.42 25.78
CA ASN A 135 -7.81 1.39 25.71
C ASN A 135 -8.72 1.54 24.47
N LYS A 136 -8.17 1.95 23.34
CA LYS A 136 -8.86 2.03 22.05
C LYS A 136 -8.75 0.71 21.29
N ALA A 137 -9.81 0.34 20.58
CA ALA A 137 -9.91 -0.94 19.87
C ALA A 137 -9.42 -0.88 18.41
N PHE A 138 -9.09 0.29 17.87
CA PHE A 138 -8.69 0.41 16.48
C PHE A 138 -7.37 -0.29 16.17
N ARG A 139 -7.27 -0.78 14.96
CA ARG A 139 -6.08 -1.42 14.42
C ARG A 139 -5.24 -0.41 13.63
N VAL A 140 -3.97 -0.72 13.50
CA VAL A 140 -3.02 0.07 12.70
C VAL A 140 -2.40 -0.83 11.64
N TYR A 141 -2.51 -0.41 10.39
CA TYR A 141 -1.94 -1.08 9.24
C TYR A 141 -0.80 -0.25 8.67
N THR A 142 0.26 -0.91 8.21
CA THR A 142 1.35 -0.21 7.52
C THR A 142 1.83 -1.03 6.34
N LEU A 143 2.09 -0.36 5.20
CA LEU A 143 2.57 -0.99 3.98
C LEU A 143 4.02 -0.61 3.71
N LEU A 144 4.88 -1.61 3.67
CA LEU A 144 6.31 -1.51 3.37
C LEU A 144 6.63 -2.12 2.00
N GLY A 145 7.73 -1.72 1.42
CA GLY A 145 8.33 -2.41 0.27
C GLY A 145 9.42 -3.39 0.70
N ASP A 146 9.66 -4.42 -0.10
CA ASP A 146 10.74 -5.38 0.13
C ASP A 146 12.14 -4.75 0.06
N GLY A 147 12.36 -3.77 -0.79
CA GLY A 147 13.57 -2.94 -0.78
C GLY A 147 13.65 -2.01 0.43
N GLU A 148 12.50 -1.50 0.91
CA GLU A 148 12.44 -0.64 2.09
C GLU A 148 12.89 -1.35 3.36
N ILE A 149 12.59 -2.63 3.52
CA ILE A 149 12.97 -3.39 4.71
C ILE A 149 14.48 -3.66 4.83
N GLN A 150 15.29 -3.19 3.90
CA GLN A 150 16.76 -3.12 4.04
C GLN A 150 17.18 -2.04 5.06
N GLU A 151 16.31 -1.07 5.34
CA GLU A 151 16.56 -0.04 6.35
C GLU A 151 16.56 -0.64 7.77
N GLY A 152 17.62 -0.34 8.55
CA GLY A 152 17.77 -0.82 9.93
C GLY A 152 16.60 -0.41 10.84
N GLN A 153 16.04 0.78 10.61
CA GLN A 153 14.90 1.33 11.35
C GLN A 153 13.67 0.42 11.33
N VAL A 154 13.46 -0.34 10.25
CA VAL A 154 12.35 -1.32 10.17
C VAL A 154 12.49 -2.39 11.26
N TRP A 155 13.70 -2.89 11.45
CA TRP A 155 13.99 -3.95 12.43
C TRP A 155 14.01 -3.45 13.86
N GLU A 156 14.42 -2.20 14.09
CA GLU A 156 14.27 -1.55 15.40
C GLU A 156 12.78 -1.42 15.79
N ALA A 157 11.94 -0.99 14.86
CA ALA A 157 10.50 -0.91 15.04
C ALA A 157 9.87 -2.30 15.27
N ALA A 158 10.28 -3.31 14.49
CA ALA A 158 9.79 -4.67 14.63
C ALA A 158 10.15 -5.27 16.00
N MET A 159 11.39 -5.10 16.44
CA MET A 159 11.84 -5.55 17.77
C MET A 159 10.97 -4.93 18.87
N PHE A 160 10.71 -3.64 18.80
CA PHE A 160 9.88 -2.95 19.78
C PHE A 160 8.42 -3.43 19.74
N ALA A 161 7.85 -3.59 18.54
CA ALA A 161 6.47 -4.04 18.38
C ALA A 161 6.25 -5.45 18.97
N GLY A 162 7.16 -6.39 18.69
CA GLY A 162 7.13 -7.73 19.28
C GLY A 162 7.29 -7.70 20.80
N ALA A 163 8.25 -6.94 21.32
CA ALA A 163 8.49 -6.82 22.77
C ALA A 163 7.30 -6.17 23.52
N LYS A 164 6.50 -5.35 22.84
CA LYS A 164 5.29 -4.72 23.40
C LYS A 164 3.99 -5.46 23.10
N HIS A 165 4.06 -6.61 22.44
CA HIS A 165 2.90 -7.44 22.12
C HIS A 165 1.79 -6.65 21.42
N LEU A 166 2.15 -5.86 20.38
CA LEU A 166 1.21 -4.96 19.69
C LEU A 166 0.32 -5.74 18.72
N ASP A 167 -0.63 -6.52 19.23
CA ASP A 167 -1.56 -7.36 18.44
C ASP A 167 -2.59 -6.57 17.63
N ASN A 168 -2.63 -5.24 17.80
CA ASN A 168 -3.39 -4.32 16.99
C ASN A 168 -2.56 -3.71 15.84
N LEU A 169 -1.32 -4.18 15.60
CA LEU A 169 -0.46 -3.77 14.49
C LEU A 169 -0.40 -4.85 13.43
N VAL A 170 -0.67 -4.49 12.17
CA VAL A 170 -0.49 -5.33 10.99
C VAL A 170 0.51 -4.67 10.05
N VAL A 171 1.66 -5.31 9.87
CA VAL A 171 2.69 -4.91 8.90
C VAL A 171 2.48 -5.70 7.62
N ILE A 172 2.35 -5.02 6.50
CA ILE A 172 2.19 -5.64 5.18
C ILE A 172 3.45 -5.35 4.38
N VAL A 173 4.06 -6.36 3.79
CA VAL A 173 5.22 -6.21 2.91
C VAL A 173 4.81 -6.49 1.47
N ASP A 174 4.84 -5.48 0.61
CA ASP A 174 4.74 -5.63 -0.84
C ASP A 174 6.05 -6.22 -1.38
N ASN A 175 6.09 -7.56 -1.44
CA ASN A 175 7.25 -8.33 -1.90
C ASN A 175 7.17 -8.55 -3.41
N ASN A 176 7.41 -7.48 -4.18
CA ASN A 176 7.40 -7.52 -5.63
C ASN A 176 8.77 -7.89 -6.26
N GLY A 177 9.81 -8.06 -5.45
CA GLY A 177 11.15 -8.52 -5.84
C GLY A 177 12.04 -7.45 -6.48
N LEU A 178 11.57 -6.21 -6.66
CA LEU A 178 12.29 -5.18 -7.41
C LEU A 178 12.39 -3.86 -6.66
N GLN A 179 13.58 -3.28 -6.62
CA GLN A 179 13.84 -1.92 -6.17
C GLN A 179 14.40 -1.06 -7.33
N ILE A 180 14.74 0.20 -7.05
CA ILE A 180 15.18 1.16 -8.09
C ILE A 180 16.42 0.68 -8.85
N ASP A 181 17.33 -0.04 -8.20
CA ASP A 181 18.63 -0.46 -8.74
C ASP A 181 18.63 -1.88 -9.33
N GLY A 182 17.53 -2.63 -9.20
CA GLY A 182 17.45 -4.01 -9.70
C GLY A 182 16.61 -4.94 -8.85
N ASN A 183 16.89 -6.24 -8.95
CA ASN A 183 16.31 -7.25 -8.08
C ASN A 183 16.77 -7.02 -6.64
N VAL A 184 15.82 -7.03 -5.71
CA VAL A 184 16.10 -6.84 -4.28
C VAL A 184 17.09 -7.87 -3.75
N ALA A 185 17.01 -9.12 -4.25
CA ALA A 185 17.92 -10.20 -3.87
C ALA A 185 19.39 -9.95 -4.30
N ASP A 186 19.60 -9.26 -5.42
CA ASP A 186 20.91 -9.03 -5.99
C ASP A 186 21.56 -7.75 -5.42
N VAL A 187 20.76 -6.74 -5.07
CA VAL A 187 21.25 -5.45 -4.55
C VAL A 187 21.66 -5.59 -3.08
N ASN A 188 20.72 -5.96 -2.20
CA ASN A 188 20.97 -6.24 -0.79
C ASN A 188 19.84 -7.12 -0.25
N SER A 189 20.02 -8.43 -0.33
CA SER A 189 18.95 -9.40 -0.07
C SER A 189 18.29 -9.26 1.30
N PRO A 190 17.00 -8.94 1.38
CA PRO A 190 16.27 -8.93 2.64
C PRO A 190 15.81 -10.33 3.08
N TYR A 191 15.98 -11.34 2.22
CA TYR A 191 15.48 -12.69 2.46
C TYR A 191 16.30 -13.47 3.52
N PRO A 192 15.70 -14.40 4.25
CA PRO A 192 14.28 -14.71 4.29
C PRO A 192 13.48 -13.69 5.13
N ILE A 193 12.48 -13.04 4.53
CA ILE A 193 11.72 -11.94 5.18
C ILE A 193 10.87 -12.50 6.33
N ASP A 194 10.17 -13.61 6.07
CA ASP A 194 9.29 -14.31 7.03
C ASP A 194 10.03 -14.65 8.31
N LYS A 195 11.20 -15.31 8.20
CA LYS A 195 12.00 -15.72 9.35
C LYS A 195 12.54 -14.55 10.17
N LYS A 196 12.79 -13.42 9.54
CA LYS A 196 13.22 -12.22 10.26
C LYS A 196 12.08 -11.65 11.12
N PHE A 197 10.86 -11.53 10.58
CA PHE A 197 9.70 -11.10 11.37
C PHE A 197 9.35 -12.12 12.47
N GLU A 198 9.40 -13.43 12.19
CA GLU A 198 9.22 -14.47 13.21
C GLU A 198 10.22 -14.31 14.37
N ALA A 199 11.49 -14.01 14.07
CA ALA A 199 12.53 -13.80 15.10
C ALA A 199 12.25 -12.57 15.99
N PHE A 200 11.47 -11.61 15.52
CA PHE A 200 11.00 -10.48 16.30
C PHE A 200 9.62 -10.72 16.96
N ASN A 201 9.18 -11.97 17.07
CA ASN A 201 7.90 -12.35 17.68
C ASN A 201 6.66 -11.79 16.95
N PHE A 202 6.68 -11.76 15.62
CA PHE A 202 5.49 -11.54 14.80
C PHE A 202 4.82 -12.86 14.44
N HIS A 203 3.51 -12.86 14.39
CA HIS A 203 2.77 -13.85 13.63
C HIS A 203 2.95 -13.56 12.15
N VAL A 204 3.46 -14.51 11.37
CA VAL A 204 3.77 -14.29 9.95
C VAL A 204 2.82 -15.05 9.06
N ILE A 205 2.23 -14.35 8.10
CA ILE A 205 1.32 -14.90 7.09
C ILE A 205 1.96 -14.67 5.71
N ASN A 206 2.23 -15.74 4.98
CA ASN A 206 2.75 -15.67 3.62
C ASN A 206 1.60 -15.78 2.61
N VAL A 207 1.44 -14.77 1.76
CA VAL A 207 0.46 -14.71 0.67
C VAL A 207 1.18 -14.97 -0.65
N ALA A 208 0.83 -16.08 -1.30
CA ALA A 208 1.50 -16.52 -2.52
C ALA A 208 1.20 -15.64 -3.74
N ASP A 209 0.02 -15.03 -3.76
CA ASP A 209 -0.39 -14.03 -4.75
C ASP A 209 -1.15 -12.89 -4.06
N GLY A 210 -0.45 -11.77 -3.84
CA GLY A 210 -1.02 -10.56 -3.24
C GLY A 210 -1.89 -9.73 -4.21
N ASN A 211 -2.10 -10.23 -5.43
CA ASN A 211 -3.06 -9.68 -6.39
C ASN A 211 -4.36 -10.53 -6.47
N ASP A 212 -4.50 -11.54 -5.60
CA ASP A 212 -5.67 -12.41 -5.47
C ASP A 212 -6.46 -12.04 -4.20
N PHE A 213 -7.71 -11.62 -4.38
CA PHE A 213 -8.56 -11.17 -3.27
C PHE A 213 -8.99 -12.28 -2.32
N ASP A 214 -9.08 -13.55 -2.75
CA ASP A 214 -9.37 -14.66 -1.84
C ASP A 214 -8.19 -14.90 -0.89
N GLN A 215 -6.96 -14.82 -1.40
CA GLN A 215 -5.76 -14.96 -0.57
C GLN A 215 -5.58 -13.76 0.35
N LEU A 216 -5.81 -12.53 -0.11
CA LEU A 216 -5.80 -11.34 0.74
C LEU A 216 -6.83 -11.47 1.86
N LYS A 217 -8.08 -11.84 1.50
CA LYS A 217 -9.14 -12.06 2.48
C LYS A 217 -8.75 -13.07 3.54
N ALA A 218 -8.23 -14.23 3.14
CA ALA A 218 -7.81 -15.27 4.08
C ALA A 218 -6.71 -14.76 5.02
N ALA A 219 -5.74 -13.99 4.51
CA ALA A 219 -4.65 -13.44 5.30
C ALA A 219 -5.15 -12.41 6.33
N PHE A 220 -6.05 -11.51 5.95
CA PHE A 220 -6.60 -10.53 6.87
C PHE A 220 -7.58 -11.16 7.88
N ASP A 221 -8.36 -12.17 7.47
CA ASP A 221 -9.21 -12.95 8.38
C ASP A 221 -8.35 -13.63 9.45
N GLU A 222 -7.24 -14.26 9.08
CA GLU A 222 -6.27 -14.85 10.02
C GLU A 222 -5.66 -13.78 10.93
N ALA A 223 -5.18 -12.67 10.38
CA ALA A 223 -4.58 -11.57 11.14
C ALA A 223 -5.53 -11.00 12.22
N ARG A 224 -6.85 -11.01 11.98
CA ARG A 224 -7.84 -10.57 12.96
C ARG A 224 -7.95 -11.49 14.18
N THR A 225 -7.57 -12.75 14.05
CA THR A 225 -7.62 -13.73 15.15
C THR A 225 -6.38 -13.72 16.04
N VAL A 226 -5.29 -13.09 15.57
CA VAL A 226 -4.02 -13.06 16.30
C VAL A 226 -4.13 -12.15 17.52
N THR A 227 -3.69 -12.67 18.66
CA THR A 227 -3.64 -11.95 19.93
C THR A 227 -2.25 -12.09 20.58
N GLY A 228 -1.85 -11.05 21.33
CA GLY A 228 -0.60 -11.06 22.10
C GLY A 228 0.68 -10.87 21.27
N MET A 229 0.61 -10.69 19.95
CA MET A 229 1.75 -10.39 19.10
C MET A 229 1.32 -9.65 17.84
N PRO A 230 2.18 -8.80 17.25
CA PRO A 230 1.90 -8.14 15.97
C PRO A 230 1.88 -9.15 14.82
N THR A 231 1.22 -8.79 13.71
CA THR A 231 1.16 -9.63 12.50
C THR A 231 1.98 -9.02 11.37
N ALA A 232 2.71 -9.86 10.63
CA ALA A 232 3.36 -9.50 9.36
C ALA A 232 2.76 -10.32 8.21
N ILE A 233 2.18 -9.65 7.22
CA ILE A 233 1.64 -10.27 6.00
C ILE A 233 2.66 -10.02 4.88
N ILE A 234 3.29 -11.07 4.38
CA ILE A 234 4.26 -10.98 3.29
C ILE A 234 3.54 -11.32 1.98
N THR A 235 3.25 -10.31 1.18
CA THR A 235 2.47 -10.46 -0.04
C THR A 235 3.38 -10.51 -1.26
N LYS A 236 3.44 -11.64 -1.94
CA LYS A 236 4.10 -11.72 -3.25
C LYS A 236 3.22 -11.02 -4.30
N THR A 237 3.75 -9.99 -4.93
CA THR A 237 3.01 -9.18 -5.90
C THR A 237 3.80 -9.02 -7.20
N VAL A 238 3.17 -8.39 -8.21
CA VAL A 238 3.80 -8.06 -9.48
C VAL A 238 4.00 -6.54 -9.56
N LYS A 239 5.26 -6.08 -9.60
CA LYS A 239 5.56 -4.67 -9.83
C LYS A 239 5.01 -4.23 -11.18
N GLY A 240 4.24 -3.13 -11.22
CA GLY A 240 3.62 -2.65 -12.47
C GLY A 240 2.36 -3.41 -12.89
N LYS A 241 1.71 -4.17 -11.97
CA LYS A 241 0.55 -5.04 -12.22
C LYS A 241 -0.55 -4.38 -13.04
N GLY A 242 -0.96 -5.07 -14.12
CA GLY A 242 -2.07 -4.68 -14.99
C GLY A 242 -1.65 -3.86 -16.22
N VAL A 243 -0.37 -3.49 -16.34
CA VAL A 243 0.19 -2.81 -17.52
C VAL A 243 1.35 -3.63 -18.07
N SER A 244 1.17 -4.27 -19.20
CA SER A 244 2.04 -5.34 -19.71
C SER A 244 3.51 -4.95 -19.81
N PHE A 245 3.80 -3.74 -20.30
CA PHE A 245 5.18 -3.24 -20.46
C PHE A 245 5.79 -2.69 -19.16
N MET A 246 5.00 -2.57 -18.08
CA MET A 246 5.47 -2.17 -16.75
C MET A 246 5.70 -3.38 -15.83
N GLU A 247 5.01 -4.50 -16.07
CA GLU A 247 5.09 -5.68 -15.22
C GLU A 247 6.53 -6.22 -15.14
N ASN A 248 7.03 -6.37 -13.89
CA ASN A 248 8.36 -6.88 -13.59
C ASN A 248 9.52 -6.10 -14.24
N GLN A 249 9.31 -4.80 -14.52
CA GLN A 249 10.33 -3.94 -15.12
C GLN A 249 10.85 -2.92 -14.11
N VAL A 250 12.15 -2.98 -13.79
CA VAL A 250 12.86 -2.06 -12.88
C VAL A 250 12.70 -0.59 -13.32
N GLY A 251 12.79 -0.32 -14.62
CA GLY A 251 12.70 1.03 -15.17
C GLY A 251 11.43 1.79 -14.85
N TRP A 252 10.35 1.09 -14.45
CA TRP A 252 9.08 1.70 -14.07
C TRP A 252 8.97 1.97 -12.56
N HIS A 253 10.08 1.87 -11.83
CA HIS A 253 10.08 2.25 -10.42
C HIS A 253 9.71 3.73 -10.23
N GLY A 254 10.35 4.65 -10.95
CA GLY A 254 10.18 6.09 -10.81
C GLY A 254 10.03 6.87 -12.13
N LYS A 255 9.64 6.19 -13.22
CA LYS A 255 9.42 6.79 -14.54
C LYS A 255 7.93 7.02 -14.78
N ALA A 256 7.54 8.24 -15.18
CA ALA A 256 6.20 8.52 -15.68
C ALA A 256 6.06 8.04 -17.13
N PRO A 257 4.90 7.49 -17.54
CA PRO A 257 4.63 7.17 -18.94
C PRO A 257 4.53 8.46 -19.79
N ASN A 258 5.05 8.39 -21.02
CA ASN A 258 4.79 9.41 -22.02
C ASN A 258 3.36 9.25 -22.61
N ASP A 259 2.98 10.10 -23.58
CA ASP A 259 1.61 10.11 -24.10
C ASP A 259 1.25 8.80 -24.84
N GLU A 260 2.19 8.17 -25.56
CA GLU A 260 2.00 6.87 -26.23
C GLU A 260 1.92 5.73 -25.20
N GLU A 261 2.85 5.69 -24.26
CA GLU A 261 2.88 4.72 -23.17
C GLU A 261 1.59 4.83 -22.31
N TYR A 262 1.12 6.05 -22.06
CA TYR A 262 -0.15 6.31 -21.36
C TYR A 262 -1.34 5.73 -22.13
N ALA A 263 -1.44 6.03 -23.43
CA ALA A 263 -2.54 5.53 -24.25
C ALA A 263 -2.59 3.97 -24.29
N ILE A 264 -1.43 3.33 -24.39
CA ILE A 264 -1.33 1.85 -24.36
C ILE A 264 -1.78 1.33 -22.98
N ALA A 265 -1.26 1.89 -21.89
CA ALA A 265 -1.61 1.45 -20.54
C ALA A 265 -3.12 1.60 -20.27
N MET A 266 -3.72 2.72 -20.68
CA MET A 266 -5.15 2.94 -20.50
C MET A 266 -5.99 1.97 -21.34
N ALA A 267 -5.61 1.70 -22.59
CA ALA A 267 -6.30 0.72 -23.43
C ALA A 267 -6.26 -0.70 -22.85
N GLU A 268 -5.12 -1.12 -22.26
CA GLU A 268 -5.00 -2.41 -21.57
C GLU A 268 -5.92 -2.48 -20.34
N LEU A 269 -5.94 -1.43 -19.51
CA LEU A 269 -6.78 -1.37 -18.32
C LEU A 269 -8.28 -1.25 -18.65
N GLU A 270 -8.65 -0.55 -19.73
CA GLU A 270 -10.02 -0.49 -20.23
C GLU A 270 -10.50 -1.87 -20.67
N LYS A 271 -9.70 -2.53 -21.49
CA LYS A 271 -9.99 -3.91 -21.95
C LYS A 271 -10.12 -4.89 -20.78
N ALA A 272 -9.25 -4.78 -19.77
CA ALA A 272 -9.36 -5.57 -18.54
C ALA A 272 -10.68 -5.29 -17.81
N GLY A 273 -11.08 -4.02 -17.69
CA GLY A 273 -12.34 -3.62 -17.08
C GLY A 273 -13.57 -4.16 -17.85
N GLU A 274 -13.55 -4.12 -19.19
CA GLU A 274 -14.61 -4.69 -20.02
C GLU A 274 -14.74 -6.21 -19.79
N ALA A 275 -13.62 -6.93 -19.71
CA ALA A 275 -13.61 -8.37 -19.42
C ALA A 275 -14.21 -8.70 -18.03
N LEU A 276 -13.97 -7.83 -17.04
CA LEU A 276 -14.59 -7.96 -15.70
C LEU A 276 -16.10 -7.67 -15.72
N CYS A 277 -16.59 -6.88 -16.66
CA CYS A 277 -18.03 -6.63 -16.80
C CYS A 277 -18.80 -7.78 -17.47
N GLN A 278 -18.09 -8.72 -18.12
CA GLN A 278 -18.67 -9.88 -18.76
C GLN A 278 -18.72 -11.14 -17.87
N LYS A 279 -18.04 -11.08 -16.70
CA LYS A 279 -18.11 -12.11 -15.65
C LYS A 279 -19.38 -11.92 -14.81
#